data_324736d0575ce284c78c4a4dfac51e70
#
_entry.id   324736d0575ce284c78c4a4dfac51e70
#
_cell.length_a   1.000
_cell.length_b   1.000
_cell.length_c   1.000
_cell.angle_alpha   90.00
_cell.angle_beta   90.00
_cell.angle_gamma   90.00
#
_symmetry.space_group_name_H-M   'P 1'
#
loop_
_entity.id
_entity.type
_entity.pdbx_description
1 polymer ?
#
loop_
_entity_poly.entity_id
_entity_poly.type
_entity_poly.pdbx_seq_one_letter_code
_entity_poly.pdbx_strand_id
1 'polypeptide(L)'
;MHILFGAEPLVAGYIIALESLGWTVTAIIASSFKEKLEPFLIRSGALLISITTVALVFVMPVGPLWAIGILSVMMGTGFGMSWSFVSKRIIANVPESERTQVSASIPTFMRVAMALGSAFSGIIANYSGFSETSSVEAAQNVAFWCFAAFIPLVIIGTAGAWKVSRA
;
A
#
# COMPACT_ATOMS: atom_id res chain seq x y z
N MET A 1 -2.68 15.96 7.00
CA MET A 1 -3.45 16.65 5.95
C MET A 1 -3.92 18.02 6.43
N HIS A 2 -4.64 18.13 7.56
CA HIS A 2 -5.13 19.44 8.04
C HIS A 2 -3.99 20.43 8.31
N ILE A 3 -2.98 20.04 9.05
CA ILE A 3 -1.83 20.93 9.39
C ILE A 3 -0.98 21.25 8.15
N LEU A 4 -0.76 20.28 7.25
CA LEU A 4 0.10 20.44 6.07
C LEU A 4 -0.54 21.31 4.97
N PHE A 5 -1.84 21.13 4.74
CA PHE A 5 -2.52 21.66 3.55
C PHE A 5 -3.75 22.49 3.87
N GLY A 6 -4.08 22.71 5.15
CA GLY A 6 -5.35 23.29 5.53
C GLY A 6 -6.57 22.46 5.10
N ALA A 7 -6.36 21.21 4.68
CA ALA A 7 -7.40 20.38 4.10
C ALA A 7 -8.39 19.92 5.17
N GLU A 8 -9.68 20.04 4.86
CA GLU A 8 -10.73 19.51 5.70
C GLU A 8 -10.65 17.97 5.82
N PRO A 9 -11.12 17.37 6.93
CA PRO A 9 -11.16 15.91 7.11
C PRO A 9 -11.84 15.17 5.95
N LEU A 10 -12.84 15.79 5.33
CA LEU A 10 -13.55 15.24 4.18
C LEU A 10 -12.62 15.05 2.95
N VAL A 11 -11.73 16.00 2.68
CA VAL A 11 -10.76 15.90 1.59
C VAL A 11 -9.77 14.74 1.82
N ALA A 12 -9.31 14.57 3.07
CA ALA A 12 -8.46 13.44 3.43
C ALA A 12 -9.20 12.11 3.22
N GLY A 13 -10.49 12.05 3.56
CA GLY A 13 -11.34 10.89 3.31
C GLY A 13 -11.47 10.56 1.81
N TYR A 14 -11.63 11.57 0.95
CA TYR A 14 -11.68 11.36 -0.50
C TYR A 14 -10.36 10.83 -1.06
N ILE A 15 -9.21 11.27 -0.56
CA ILE A 15 -7.89 10.76 -1.00
C ILE A 15 -7.75 9.26 -0.67
N ILE A 16 -8.19 8.85 0.53
CA ILE A 16 -8.22 7.42 0.91
C ILE A 16 -9.20 6.63 0.02
N ALA A 17 -10.36 7.22 -0.28
CA ALA A 17 -11.34 6.62 -1.17
C ALA A 17 -10.80 6.42 -2.60
N LEU A 18 -9.96 7.33 -3.09
CA LEU A 18 -9.29 7.20 -4.40
C LEU A 18 -8.37 5.98 -4.46
N GLU A 19 -7.63 5.67 -3.39
CA GLU A 19 -6.81 4.45 -3.30
C GLU A 19 -7.69 3.20 -3.42
N SER A 20 -8.77 3.14 -2.65
CA SER A 20 -9.74 2.03 -2.68
C SER A 20 -10.39 1.87 -4.04
N LEU A 21 -10.69 2.98 -4.72
CA LEU A 21 -11.25 2.98 -6.07
C LEU A 21 -10.24 2.40 -7.07
N GLY A 22 -8.98 2.86 -7.02
CA GLY A 22 -7.89 2.34 -7.86
C GLY A 22 -7.72 0.83 -7.68
N TRP A 23 -7.74 0.35 -6.43
CA TRP A 23 -7.69 -1.08 -6.13
C TRP A 23 -8.86 -1.84 -6.74
N THR A 24 -10.07 -1.43 -6.43
CA THR A 24 -11.28 -2.15 -6.85
C THR A 24 -11.42 -2.23 -8.36
N VAL A 25 -11.30 -1.09 -9.05
CA VAL A 25 -11.40 -1.03 -10.51
C VAL A 25 -10.33 -1.90 -11.17
N THR A 26 -9.09 -1.79 -10.70
CA THR A 26 -7.99 -2.56 -11.29
C THR A 26 -8.12 -4.06 -10.99
N ALA A 27 -8.57 -4.46 -9.80
CA ALA A 27 -8.80 -5.86 -9.48
C ALA A 27 -9.88 -6.49 -10.38
N ILE A 28 -10.96 -5.75 -10.67
CA ILE A 28 -12.01 -6.19 -11.60
C ILE A 28 -11.44 -6.36 -13.02
N ILE A 29 -10.69 -5.38 -13.51
CA ILE A 29 -10.07 -5.45 -14.84
C ILE A 29 -9.05 -6.59 -14.88
N ALA A 30 -8.20 -6.73 -13.87
CA ALA A 30 -7.17 -7.75 -13.79
C ALA A 30 -7.75 -9.17 -13.79
N SER A 31 -8.94 -9.37 -13.21
CA SER A 31 -9.61 -10.69 -13.21
C SER A 31 -9.99 -11.18 -14.61
N SER A 32 -10.06 -10.29 -15.60
CA SER A 32 -10.39 -10.62 -16.99
C SER A 32 -9.16 -11.06 -17.80
N PHE A 33 -7.95 -10.92 -17.28
CA PHE A 33 -6.73 -11.28 -18.00
C PHE A 33 -6.45 -12.78 -17.94
N LYS A 34 -5.81 -13.28 -19.01
CA LYS A 34 -5.39 -14.68 -19.12
C LYS A 34 -4.29 -15.00 -18.09
N GLU A 35 -4.26 -16.24 -17.62
CA GLU A 35 -3.27 -16.74 -16.63
C GLU A 35 -1.82 -16.47 -17.01
N LYS A 36 -1.50 -16.45 -18.31
CA LYS A 36 -0.15 -16.13 -18.80
C LYS A 36 0.34 -14.73 -18.38
N LEU A 37 -0.57 -13.81 -18.08
CA LEU A 37 -0.22 -12.44 -17.65
C LEU A 37 -0.09 -12.30 -16.13
N GLU A 38 -0.48 -13.30 -15.34
CA GLU A 38 -0.39 -13.25 -13.87
C GLU A 38 1.02 -12.87 -13.36
N PRO A 39 2.13 -13.49 -13.86
CA PRO A 39 3.47 -13.12 -13.40
C PRO A 39 3.81 -11.66 -13.70
N PHE A 40 3.38 -11.14 -14.84
CA PHE A 40 3.58 -9.76 -15.21
C PHE A 40 2.79 -8.82 -14.28
N LEU A 41 1.51 -9.12 -14.03
CA LEU A 41 0.64 -8.32 -13.17
C LEU A 41 1.14 -8.28 -11.72
N ILE A 42 1.61 -9.42 -11.18
CA ILE A 42 2.21 -9.48 -9.84
C ILE A 42 3.43 -8.56 -9.76
N ARG A 43 4.35 -8.65 -10.74
CA ARG A 43 5.60 -7.86 -10.73
C ARG A 43 5.35 -6.38 -10.95
N SER A 44 4.55 -6.04 -11.95
CA SER A 44 4.24 -4.63 -12.26
C SER A 44 3.44 -3.97 -11.14
N GLY A 45 2.50 -4.69 -10.52
CA GLY A 45 1.77 -4.20 -9.36
C GLY A 45 2.69 -3.93 -8.16
N ALA A 46 3.59 -4.87 -7.84
CA ALA A 46 4.57 -4.70 -6.75
C ALA A 46 5.54 -3.54 -7.04
N LEU A 47 6.02 -3.40 -8.28
CA LEU A 47 6.84 -2.26 -8.69
C LEU A 47 6.10 -0.93 -8.58
N LEU A 48 4.83 -0.90 -9.00
CA LEU A 48 4.01 0.30 -8.92
C LEU A 48 3.81 0.75 -7.47
N ILE A 49 3.53 -0.19 -6.55
CA ILE A 49 3.45 0.09 -5.11
C ILE A 49 4.79 0.66 -4.60
N SER A 50 5.92 0.07 -5.01
CA SER A 50 7.25 0.53 -4.58
C SER A 50 7.55 1.94 -5.07
N ILE A 51 7.34 2.21 -6.35
CA ILE A 51 7.57 3.53 -6.96
C ILE A 51 6.67 4.56 -6.29
N THR A 52 5.41 4.23 -6.08
CA THR A 52 4.43 5.14 -5.47
C THR A 52 4.77 5.43 -4.01
N THR A 53 5.20 4.42 -3.24
CA THR A 53 5.65 4.62 -1.86
C THR A 53 6.84 5.57 -1.80
N VAL A 54 7.85 5.36 -2.65
CA VAL A 54 9.01 6.25 -2.74
C VAL A 54 8.60 7.66 -3.16
N ALA A 55 7.70 7.80 -4.14
CA ALA A 55 7.19 9.10 -4.55
C ALA A 55 6.46 9.82 -3.41
N LEU A 56 5.66 9.10 -2.62
CA LEU A 56 4.93 9.66 -1.47
C LEU A 56 5.87 10.15 -0.36
N VAL A 57 7.07 9.59 -0.19
CA VAL A 57 8.07 10.12 0.74
C VAL A 57 8.35 11.61 0.48
N PHE A 58 8.45 11.99 -0.79
CA PHE A 58 8.79 13.36 -1.18
C PHE A 58 7.56 14.23 -1.43
N VAL A 59 6.48 13.66 -1.94
CA VAL A 59 5.28 14.40 -2.31
C VAL A 59 4.38 14.67 -1.11
N MET A 60 4.28 13.73 -0.16
CA MET A 60 3.39 13.88 0.99
C MET A 60 3.72 15.06 1.91
N PRO A 61 5.00 15.41 2.17
CA PRO A 61 5.33 16.56 3.01
C PRO A 61 4.99 17.93 2.39
N VAL A 62 5.16 18.09 1.08
CA VAL A 62 5.16 19.41 0.44
C VAL A 62 4.41 19.49 -0.89
N GLY A 63 3.93 18.37 -1.40
CA GLY A 63 3.30 18.33 -2.71
C GLY A 63 1.85 18.81 -2.70
N PRO A 64 1.31 19.13 -3.88
CA PRO A 64 -0.09 19.53 -4.00
C PRO A 64 -1.03 18.31 -3.80
N LEU A 65 -2.21 18.56 -3.25
CA LEU A 65 -3.20 17.50 -2.94
C LEU A 65 -3.58 16.64 -4.15
N TRP A 66 -3.64 17.22 -5.35
CA TRP A 66 -3.92 16.45 -6.58
C TRP A 66 -2.84 15.40 -6.88
N ALA A 67 -1.56 15.71 -6.61
CA ALA A 67 -0.47 14.76 -6.81
C ALA A 67 -0.57 13.60 -5.80
N ILE A 68 -0.91 13.90 -4.54
CA ILE A 68 -1.16 12.88 -3.52
C ILE A 68 -2.34 11.99 -3.96
N GLY A 69 -3.42 12.58 -4.48
CA GLY A 69 -4.56 11.84 -5.00
C GLY A 69 -4.20 10.90 -6.16
N ILE A 70 -3.40 11.37 -7.12
CA ILE A 70 -2.91 10.52 -8.22
C ILE A 70 -2.06 9.37 -7.69
N LEU A 71 -1.12 9.64 -6.79
CA LEU A 71 -0.27 8.61 -6.18
C LEU A 71 -1.11 7.61 -5.37
N SER A 72 -2.18 8.04 -4.69
CA SER A 72 -3.11 7.13 -4.00
C SER A 72 -3.82 6.19 -4.98
N VAL A 73 -4.32 6.70 -6.11
CA VAL A 73 -4.90 5.85 -7.17
C VAL A 73 -3.87 4.86 -7.70
N MET A 74 -2.63 5.32 -7.97
CA MET A 74 -1.56 4.45 -8.47
C MET A 74 -1.19 3.36 -7.46
N MET A 75 -1.15 3.68 -6.17
CA MET A 75 -0.92 2.70 -5.10
C MET A 75 -2.02 1.65 -5.07
N GLY A 76 -3.29 2.06 -5.06
CA GLY A 76 -4.43 1.17 -5.15
C GLY A 76 -4.41 0.30 -6.39
N THR A 77 -4.05 0.87 -7.55
CA THR A 77 -3.86 0.14 -8.81
C THR A 77 -2.83 -0.97 -8.66
N GLY A 78 -1.68 -0.70 -8.05
CA GLY A 78 -0.65 -1.69 -7.78
C GLY A 78 -1.15 -2.86 -6.93
N PHE A 79 -1.94 -2.59 -5.89
CA PHE A 79 -2.60 -3.62 -5.09
C PHE A 79 -3.61 -4.42 -5.91
N GLY A 80 -4.46 -3.75 -6.70
CA GLY A 80 -5.44 -4.40 -7.56
C GLY A 80 -4.83 -5.33 -8.60
N MET A 81 -3.67 -4.96 -9.15
CA MET A 81 -2.91 -5.80 -10.10
C MET A 81 -2.32 -7.06 -9.46
N SER A 82 -1.86 -6.98 -8.22
CA SER A 82 -1.01 -8.05 -7.64
C SER A 82 -1.75 -8.95 -6.66
N TRP A 83 -2.62 -8.39 -5.81
CA TRP A 83 -3.14 -9.08 -4.63
C TRP A 83 -3.93 -10.36 -4.94
N SER A 84 -4.86 -10.30 -5.89
CA SER A 84 -5.70 -11.46 -6.23
C SER A 84 -4.88 -12.66 -6.72
N PHE A 85 -3.85 -12.39 -7.53
CA PHE A 85 -2.98 -13.42 -8.08
C PHE A 85 -1.99 -13.95 -7.03
N VAL A 86 -1.46 -13.10 -6.17
CA VAL A 86 -0.62 -13.53 -5.03
C VAL A 86 -1.41 -14.44 -4.11
N SER A 87 -2.63 -14.08 -3.73
CA SER A 87 -3.51 -14.91 -2.90
C SER A 87 -3.84 -16.25 -3.56
N LYS A 88 -4.18 -16.25 -4.86
CA LYS A 88 -4.42 -17.46 -5.64
C LYS A 88 -3.21 -18.41 -5.59
N ARG A 89 -2.00 -17.88 -5.79
CA ARG A 89 -0.76 -18.67 -5.79
C ARG A 89 -0.41 -19.21 -4.40
N ILE A 90 -0.63 -18.42 -3.33
CA ILE A 90 -0.44 -18.91 -1.95
C ILE A 90 -1.31 -20.14 -1.71
N ILE A 91 -2.59 -20.09 -2.08
CA ILE A 91 -3.53 -21.21 -1.89
C ILE A 91 -3.18 -22.39 -2.80
N ALA A 92 -2.73 -22.16 -4.03
CA ALA A 92 -2.38 -23.21 -4.97
C ALA A 92 -1.13 -23.99 -4.55
N ASN A 93 -0.21 -23.37 -3.82
CA ASN A 93 1.07 -23.97 -3.40
C ASN A 93 0.99 -24.81 -2.11
N VAL A 94 -0.21 -25.01 -1.55
CA VAL A 94 -0.42 -25.88 -0.37
C VAL A 94 -1.22 -27.12 -0.77
N PRO A 95 -1.06 -28.24 -0.01
CA PRO A 95 -1.85 -29.46 -0.22
C PRO A 95 -3.34 -29.16 -0.21
N GLU A 96 -4.12 -29.94 -0.98
CA GLU A 96 -5.56 -29.69 -1.10
C GLU A 96 -6.29 -29.75 0.25
N SER A 97 -5.85 -30.62 1.14
CA SER A 97 -6.38 -30.74 2.50
C SER A 97 -6.24 -29.46 3.36
N GLU A 98 -5.28 -28.60 3.03
CA GLU A 98 -4.96 -27.38 3.79
C GLU A 98 -5.49 -26.10 3.15
N ARG A 99 -5.94 -26.15 1.89
CA ARG A 99 -6.37 -24.97 1.13
C ARG A 99 -7.46 -24.16 1.81
N THR A 100 -8.43 -24.85 2.40
CA THR A 100 -9.53 -24.19 3.14
C THR A 100 -9.00 -23.40 4.35
N GLN A 101 -8.11 -24.01 5.11
CA GLN A 101 -7.52 -23.36 6.29
C GLN A 101 -6.63 -22.18 5.90
N VAL A 102 -5.80 -22.34 4.87
CA VAL A 102 -4.94 -21.27 4.37
C VAL A 102 -5.76 -20.11 3.83
N SER A 103 -6.79 -20.37 3.01
CA SER A 103 -7.65 -19.31 2.48
C SER A 103 -8.38 -18.53 3.58
N ALA A 104 -8.83 -19.21 4.64
CA ALA A 104 -9.47 -18.57 5.80
C ALA A 104 -8.50 -17.76 6.66
N SER A 105 -7.19 -18.10 6.66
CA SER A 105 -6.19 -17.38 7.46
C SER A 105 -5.64 -16.13 6.76
N ILE A 106 -5.72 -16.01 5.44
CA ILE A 106 -5.23 -14.84 4.68
C ILE A 106 -5.83 -13.52 5.21
N PRO A 107 -7.14 -13.34 5.39
CA PRO A 107 -7.71 -12.12 5.94
C PRO A 107 -7.22 -11.79 7.35
N THR A 108 -6.96 -12.81 8.17
CA THR A 108 -6.44 -12.63 9.52
C THR A 108 -5.01 -12.07 9.48
N PHE A 109 -4.13 -12.66 8.66
CA PHE A 109 -2.79 -12.12 8.46
C PHE A 109 -2.79 -10.69 7.94
N MET A 110 -3.67 -10.36 7.00
CA MET A 110 -3.83 -8.99 6.52
C MET A 110 -4.19 -8.02 7.65
N ARG A 111 -5.16 -8.37 8.49
CA ARG A 111 -5.59 -7.52 9.60
C ARG A 111 -4.48 -7.33 10.63
N VAL A 112 -3.73 -8.38 10.95
CA VAL A 112 -2.56 -8.30 11.83
C VAL A 112 -1.49 -7.39 11.23
N ALA A 113 -1.18 -7.55 9.94
CA ALA A 113 -0.22 -6.69 9.24
C ALA A 113 -0.66 -5.21 9.21
N MET A 114 -1.94 -4.95 8.99
CA MET A 114 -2.51 -3.59 9.06
C MET A 114 -2.38 -2.99 10.47
N ALA A 115 -2.69 -3.76 11.51
CA ALA A 115 -2.56 -3.31 12.91
C ALA A 115 -1.09 -2.99 13.26
N LEU A 116 -0.17 -3.87 12.89
CA LEU A 116 1.28 -3.66 13.08
C LEU A 116 1.77 -2.44 12.30
N GLY A 117 1.35 -2.28 11.04
CA GLY A 117 1.68 -1.12 10.22
C GLY A 117 1.19 0.19 10.82
N SER A 118 -0.05 0.22 11.33
CA SER A 118 -0.62 1.38 11.99
C SER A 118 0.11 1.71 13.30
N ALA A 119 0.42 0.72 14.13
CA ALA A 119 1.18 0.91 15.36
C ALA A 119 2.60 1.44 15.05
N PHE A 120 3.26 0.87 14.06
CA PHE A 120 4.59 1.31 13.62
C PHE A 120 4.58 2.75 13.11
N SER A 121 3.58 3.13 12.30
CA SER A 121 3.38 4.51 11.84
C SER A 121 3.16 5.47 13.03
N GLY A 122 2.40 5.06 14.04
CA GLY A 122 2.18 5.85 15.26
C GLY A 122 3.48 6.09 16.05
N ILE A 123 4.31 5.04 16.18
CA ILE A 123 5.63 5.16 16.84
C ILE A 123 6.51 6.14 16.06
N ILE A 124 6.61 6.01 14.75
CA ILE A 124 7.39 6.91 13.90
C ILE A 124 6.90 8.34 14.03
N ALA A 125 5.58 8.56 13.97
CA ALA A 125 4.99 9.88 14.10
C ALA A 125 5.40 10.54 15.43
N ASN A 126 5.32 9.82 16.55
CA ASN A 126 5.72 10.31 17.86
C ASN A 126 7.22 10.66 17.92
N TYR A 127 8.09 9.77 17.42
CA TYR A 127 9.52 10.03 17.37
C TYR A 127 9.91 11.19 16.45
N SER A 128 9.09 11.45 15.43
CA SER A 128 9.29 12.55 14.48
C SER A 128 8.74 13.90 14.95
N GLY A 129 8.22 13.98 16.18
CA GLY A 129 7.79 15.23 16.81
C GLY A 129 6.29 15.53 16.67
N PHE A 130 5.44 14.56 16.37
CA PHE A 130 4.00 14.78 16.21
C PHE A 130 3.32 15.30 17.49
N SER A 131 3.80 14.89 18.65
CA SER A 131 3.22 15.26 19.96
C SER A 131 3.71 16.59 20.52
N GLU A 132 4.80 17.15 19.98
CA GLU A 132 5.48 18.31 20.58
C GLU A 132 5.16 19.65 19.92
N THR A 133 4.74 19.64 18.65
CA THR A 133 4.54 20.89 17.91
C THR A 133 3.45 20.77 16.84
N SER A 134 2.51 21.72 16.86
CA SER A 134 1.52 21.89 15.77
C SER A 134 2.09 22.68 14.59
N SER A 135 3.41 22.67 14.37
CA SER A 135 4.05 23.40 13.28
C SER A 135 3.97 22.64 11.96
N VAL A 136 3.92 23.36 10.85
CA VAL A 136 3.94 22.78 9.50
C VAL A 136 5.23 21.98 9.28
N GLU A 137 6.37 22.47 9.78
CA GLU A 137 7.66 21.81 9.64
C GLU A 137 7.69 20.45 10.36
N ALA A 138 7.17 20.37 11.59
CA ALA A 138 7.03 19.10 12.31
C ALA A 138 6.11 18.13 11.56
N ALA A 139 4.99 18.61 11.02
CA ALA A 139 4.07 17.80 10.23
C ALA A 139 4.71 17.28 8.94
N GLN A 140 5.56 18.08 8.27
CA GLN A 140 6.33 17.67 7.10
C GLN A 140 7.35 16.57 7.44
N ASN A 141 8.07 16.73 8.53
CA ASN A 141 9.02 15.72 9.03
C ASN A 141 8.32 14.40 9.36
N VAL A 142 7.20 14.46 10.05
CA VAL A 142 6.36 13.27 10.33
C VAL A 142 5.90 12.60 9.05
N ALA A 143 5.39 13.36 8.08
CA ALA A 143 4.93 12.83 6.81
C ALA A 143 6.05 12.14 6.04
N PHE A 144 7.24 12.74 6.00
CA PHE A 144 8.42 12.15 5.37
C PHE A 144 8.79 10.81 6.00
N TRP A 145 8.97 10.77 7.33
CA TRP A 145 9.42 9.56 8.02
C TRP A 145 8.36 8.45 8.04
N CYS A 146 7.08 8.80 8.11
CA CYS A 146 5.99 7.82 8.02
C CYS A 146 6.00 7.03 6.71
N PHE A 147 6.41 7.62 5.58
CA PHE A 147 6.55 6.89 4.32
C PHE A 147 7.96 6.29 4.15
N ALA A 148 9.02 7.01 4.52
CA ALA A 148 10.40 6.56 4.36
C ALA A 148 10.69 5.25 5.12
N ALA A 149 10.13 5.10 6.31
CA ALA A 149 10.30 3.91 7.14
C ALA A 149 9.71 2.63 6.52
N PHE A 150 8.77 2.76 5.57
CA PHE A 150 8.21 1.61 4.86
C PHE A 150 9.01 1.19 3.62
N ILE A 151 10.01 1.98 3.18
CA ILE A 151 10.85 1.63 2.01
C ILE A 151 11.48 0.23 2.14
N PRO A 152 12.10 -0.16 3.26
CA PRO A 152 12.66 -1.51 3.40
C PRO A 152 11.62 -2.61 3.25
N LEU A 153 10.43 -2.42 3.80
CA LEU A 153 9.32 -3.37 3.70
C LEU A 153 8.81 -3.51 2.27
N VAL A 154 8.75 -2.40 1.53
CA VAL A 154 8.34 -2.40 0.12
C VAL A 154 9.36 -3.13 -0.75
N ILE A 155 10.66 -2.96 -0.49
CA ILE A 155 11.72 -3.70 -1.18
C ILE A 155 11.59 -5.20 -0.92
N ILE A 156 11.41 -5.61 0.34
CA ILE A 156 11.19 -7.01 0.71
C ILE A 156 9.92 -7.56 0.04
N GLY A 157 8.83 -6.79 0.07
CA GLY A 157 7.57 -7.15 -0.58
C GLY A 157 7.71 -7.34 -2.09
N THR A 158 8.46 -6.46 -2.75
CA THR A 158 8.75 -6.57 -4.20
C THR A 158 9.59 -7.81 -4.50
N ALA A 159 10.62 -8.10 -3.72
CA ALA A 159 11.43 -9.30 -3.88
C ALA A 159 10.58 -10.57 -3.67
N GLY A 160 9.68 -10.56 -2.68
CA GLY A 160 8.70 -11.62 -2.44
C GLY A 160 7.76 -11.83 -3.62
N ALA A 161 7.21 -10.75 -4.17
CA ALA A 161 6.34 -10.78 -5.35
C ALA A 161 7.06 -11.37 -6.57
N TRP A 162 8.34 -11.03 -6.76
CA TRP A 162 9.17 -11.63 -7.83
C TRP A 162 9.35 -13.14 -7.66
N LYS A 163 9.58 -13.59 -6.43
CA LYS A 163 9.70 -15.03 -6.12
C LYS A 163 8.39 -15.76 -6.38
N VAL A 164 7.28 -15.26 -5.85
CA VAL A 164 5.93 -15.83 -6.03
C VAL A 164 5.51 -15.86 -7.50
N SER A 165 5.91 -14.84 -8.28
CA SER A 165 5.56 -14.79 -9.71
C SER A 165 6.26 -15.83 -10.57
N ARG A 166 7.32 -16.51 -10.06
CA ARG A 166 8.07 -17.56 -10.75
C ARG A 166 7.62 -18.96 -10.36
N ALA A 167 6.95 -19.09 -9.21
CA ALA A 167 6.36 -20.34 -8.75
C ALA A 167 5.02 -20.61 -9.45
#